data_a084735da59e2573a2346be9c5540561
#
_entry.id   a084735da59e2573a2346be9c5540561
#
_cell.length_a   1.000
_cell.length_b   1.000
_cell.length_c   1.000
_cell.angle_alpha   90.00
_cell.angle_beta   90.00
_cell.angle_gamma   90.00
#
_symmetry.space_group_name_H-M   'P 1'
#
loop_
_entity.id
_entity.type
_entity.pdbx_description
1 polymer ?
#
loop_
_entity_poly.entity_id
_entity_poly.type
_entity_poly.pdbx_seq_one_letter_code
_entity_poly.pdbx_strand_id
1 'polypeptide(L)'
;MRDAPFPCSYGGAVASASGKAYKAEMSSQQITQSRQAQPDRRNACPGLSRMVMARDGAIARIKLRLGRLSADQARSIAAIAERFDAGAIELSIRSNIQLRGITPRHWNDAVAALHEAGLGADNPGADDIRNVMVSPTAGIDRGQICDVTELASSVLDMLQANEAFYALSPKFSLQIDGGENCAMISHPGDIWLSAIDGETFAFGLASSPDREALGAVDAQHALPFIEAMLHRFLRHGSFARMKHLFEAIPASEFVAGLSRELSFPIHPATGWKRKAPMPFSHLGNNQQSDGSFYVGAVPLLGRLTSAQLAGLADL
;
A
#
# COMPACT_ATOMS: atom_id res chain seq x y z
N MET A 1 -52.04 -8.86 11.59
CA MET A 1 -52.75 -7.59 11.36
C MET A 1 -51.81 -6.62 10.71
N ARG A 2 -52.01 -6.50 9.41
CA ARG A 2 -52.02 -5.31 8.51
C ARG A 2 -50.71 -4.56 8.42
N ASP A 3 -49.93 -4.75 7.37
CA ASP A 3 -50.10 -4.15 6.01
C ASP A 3 -50.17 -2.63 6.00
N ALA A 4 -49.14 -1.99 5.37
CA ALA A 4 -49.39 -1.16 4.21
C ALA A 4 -48.08 -0.59 3.63
N PRO A 5 -47.89 -0.55 2.32
CA PRO A 5 -46.74 -0.02 1.62
C PRO A 5 -46.99 1.44 1.20
N PHE A 6 -45.89 2.23 1.05
CA PHE A 6 -45.98 3.52 0.36
C PHE A 6 -45.45 3.41 -1.06
N PRO A 7 -46.19 3.92 -2.05
CA PRO A 7 -45.68 4.07 -3.40
C PRO A 7 -45.14 5.47 -3.63
N CYS A 8 -44.05 5.59 -4.36
CA CYS A 8 -43.68 6.82 -5.06
C CYS A 8 -43.41 6.51 -6.53
N SER A 9 -44.47 6.76 -7.30
CA SER A 9 -44.39 6.94 -8.75
C SER A 9 -44.09 8.41 -9.04
N TYR A 10 -43.10 8.68 -9.85
CA TYR A 10 -42.99 9.91 -10.64
C TYR A 10 -42.66 9.55 -12.09
N GLY A 11 -43.70 9.65 -12.90
CA GLY A 11 -43.56 9.71 -14.34
C GLY A 11 -43.23 11.14 -14.74
N GLY A 12 -42.32 11.28 -15.68
CA GLY A 12 -41.95 12.56 -16.29
C GLY A 12 -41.35 12.32 -17.68
N ALA A 13 -42.03 12.85 -18.64
CA ALA A 13 -42.01 12.67 -20.06
C ALA A 13 -40.63 12.67 -20.76
N VAL A 14 -40.60 11.86 -21.82
CA VAL A 14 -39.60 11.78 -22.88
C VAL A 14 -39.60 13.09 -23.68
N ALA A 15 -38.40 13.72 -23.80
CA ALA A 15 -38.11 14.66 -24.86
C ALA A 15 -36.87 14.14 -25.61
N SER A 16 -37.16 13.64 -26.83
CA SER A 16 -36.16 13.34 -27.83
C SER A 16 -35.59 14.65 -28.39
N ALA A 17 -34.30 14.89 -28.20
CA ALA A 17 -33.59 15.89 -29.00
C ALA A 17 -32.27 15.28 -29.48
N SER A 18 -32.16 15.24 -30.78
CA SER A 18 -31.04 14.83 -31.62
C SER A 18 -29.67 15.35 -31.13
N GLY A 19 -28.85 14.47 -30.60
CA GLY A 19 -27.46 14.75 -30.28
C GLY A 19 -26.51 14.25 -31.36
N LYS A 20 -26.47 14.85 -32.53
CA LYS A 20 -25.33 14.79 -33.46
C LYS A 20 -24.42 15.98 -33.22
N ALA A 21 -23.11 15.67 -33.15
CA ALA A 21 -21.99 16.60 -33.27
C ALA A 21 -21.64 17.46 -32.04
N TYR A 22 -20.98 16.85 -31.04
CA TYR A 22 -19.96 17.55 -30.26
C TYR A 22 -18.75 16.62 -30.02
N LYS A 23 -18.17 16.10 -31.09
CA LYS A 23 -16.77 15.72 -31.15
C LYS A 23 -16.04 16.81 -31.92
N ALA A 24 -15.96 17.98 -31.29
CA ALA A 24 -15.09 19.02 -31.78
C ALA A 24 -13.68 18.77 -31.20
N GLU A 25 -12.74 18.75 -32.10
CA GLU A 25 -11.30 18.76 -31.91
C GLU A 25 -10.89 19.59 -30.69
N MET A 26 -10.62 18.95 -29.58
CA MET A 26 -9.86 19.58 -28.52
C MET A 26 -8.42 19.67 -29.02
N SER A 27 -7.95 20.90 -29.26
CA SER A 27 -6.60 21.16 -29.69
C SER A 27 -5.62 20.59 -28.66
N SER A 28 -4.45 20.14 -29.12
CA SER A 28 -3.35 19.67 -28.27
C SER A 28 -2.97 20.65 -27.15
N GLN A 29 -3.26 21.94 -27.32
CA GLN A 29 -3.08 22.99 -26.30
C GLN A 29 -4.14 22.94 -25.18
N GLN A 30 -5.39 22.54 -25.46
CA GLN A 30 -6.42 22.38 -24.42
C GLN A 30 -6.20 21.10 -23.60
N ILE A 31 -5.66 20.04 -24.21
CA ILE A 31 -5.22 18.83 -23.50
C ILE A 31 -4.05 19.17 -22.57
N THR A 32 -3.18 20.09 -22.94
CA THR A 32 -2.04 20.51 -22.10
C THR A 32 -2.48 21.39 -20.92
N GLN A 33 -3.55 22.18 -21.07
CA GLN A 33 -4.08 23.02 -19.98
C GLN A 33 -4.95 22.27 -18.98
N SER A 34 -5.57 21.14 -19.34
CA SER A 34 -6.29 20.27 -18.39
C SER A 34 -5.37 19.38 -17.55
N ARG A 35 -4.08 19.36 -17.84
CA ARG A 35 -3.03 18.70 -17.06
C ARG A 35 -2.51 19.59 -15.93
N GLN A 36 -3.38 20.24 -15.17
CA GLN A 36 -2.97 20.78 -13.89
C GLN A 36 -2.55 19.60 -13.01
N ALA A 37 -1.25 19.45 -12.79
CA ALA A 37 -0.69 18.52 -11.84
C ALA A 37 -1.48 18.66 -10.53
N GLN A 38 -2.08 17.57 -10.05
CA GLN A 38 -2.74 17.61 -8.74
C GLN A 38 -1.71 18.16 -7.74
N PRO A 39 -2.09 19.12 -6.88
CA PRO A 39 -1.14 19.75 -5.97
C PRO A 39 -0.44 18.63 -5.18
N ASP A 40 0.88 18.69 -5.13
CA ASP A 40 1.69 17.77 -4.36
C ASP A 40 1.27 17.85 -2.88
N ARG A 41 0.47 16.89 -2.43
CA ARG A 41 0.04 16.75 -1.04
C ARG A 41 1.09 16.04 -0.17
N ARG A 42 2.34 15.98 -0.63
CA ARG A 42 3.43 15.35 0.12
C ARG A 42 3.51 15.90 1.53
N ASN A 43 3.42 17.21 1.69
CA ASN A 43 3.47 17.89 2.98
C ASN A 43 2.28 17.58 3.91
N ALA A 44 1.19 17.04 3.39
CA ALA A 44 0.03 16.60 4.19
C ALA A 44 0.11 15.13 4.65
N CYS A 45 1.15 14.39 4.23
CA CYS A 45 1.34 13.00 4.63
C CYS A 45 2.41 12.93 5.71
N PRO A 46 2.11 12.41 6.92
CA PRO A 46 3.12 12.24 7.94
C PRO A 46 4.16 11.22 7.50
N GLY A 47 5.41 11.49 7.83
CA GLY A 47 6.55 10.60 7.71
C GLY A 47 7.34 10.63 9.00
N LEU A 48 8.51 9.99 9.03
CA LEU A 48 9.42 10.12 10.14
C LEU A 48 10.22 11.42 10.05
N SER A 49 10.62 11.80 8.84
CA SER A 49 11.38 13.04 8.59
C SER A 49 10.49 14.27 8.36
N ARG A 50 9.18 14.13 8.43
CA ARG A 50 8.24 15.22 8.17
C ARG A 50 7.13 15.25 9.18
N MET A 51 7.14 16.31 10.01
CA MET A 51 6.11 16.58 10.99
C MET A 51 4.80 17.01 10.31
N VAL A 52 3.72 16.36 10.69
CA VAL A 52 2.36 16.78 10.33
C VAL A 52 1.58 17.01 11.63
N MET A 53 1.02 18.21 11.76
CA MET A 53 0.22 18.58 12.91
C MET A 53 -1.20 18.06 12.79
N ALA A 54 -1.70 17.46 13.87
CA ALA A 54 -3.10 17.11 14.08
C ALA A 54 -3.64 17.86 15.30
N ARG A 55 -4.93 17.63 15.63
CA ARG A 55 -5.55 18.31 16.77
C ARG A 55 -4.95 17.93 18.11
N ASP A 56 -4.42 16.72 18.20
CA ASP A 56 -3.83 16.10 19.39
C ASP A 56 -2.31 16.28 19.48
N GLY A 57 -1.67 16.90 18.48
CA GLY A 57 -0.23 17.11 18.43
C GLY A 57 0.38 16.65 17.12
N ALA A 58 1.69 16.51 17.07
CA ALA A 58 2.40 16.03 15.89
C ALA A 58 2.22 14.51 15.70
N ILE A 59 2.25 14.09 14.43
CA ILE A 59 2.16 12.68 14.04
C ILE A 59 3.49 12.26 13.41
N ALA A 60 4.16 11.28 13.99
CA ALA A 60 5.28 10.56 13.38
C ALA A 60 4.76 9.24 12.80
N ARG A 61 4.98 9.01 11.51
CA ARG A 61 4.67 7.73 10.87
C ARG A 61 5.93 6.94 10.65
N ILE A 62 6.00 5.79 11.30
CA ILE A 62 7.08 4.82 11.21
C ILE A 62 6.68 3.79 10.15
N LYS A 63 7.40 3.77 9.03
CA LYS A 63 7.20 2.76 7.99
C LYS A 63 8.11 1.58 8.29
N LEU A 64 7.47 0.51 8.71
CA LEU A 64 8.17 -0.72 9.09
C LEU A 64 8.65 -1.49 7.84
N ARG A 65 9.82 -2.13 7.95
CA ARG A 65 10.27 -3.05 6.92
C ARG A 65 9.33 -4.26 6.88
N LEU A 66 8.57 -4.39 5.79
CA LEU A 66 7.55 -5.44 5.58
C LEU A 66 6.51 -5.54 6.72
N GLY A 67 6.25 -4.44 7.43
CA GLY A 67 5.30 -4.43 8.54
C GLY A 67 5.77 -5.14 9.80
N ARG A 68 7.06 -5.46 9.92
CA ARG A 68 7.64 -6.25 11.02
C ARG A 68 8.37 -5.37 12.03
N LEU A 69 8.34 -5.82 13.29
CA LEU A 69 9.09 -5.25 14.41
C LEU A 69 9.85 -6.38 15.13
N SER A 70 11.06 -6.08 15.57
CA SER A 70 11.69 -6.87 16.64
C SER A 70 11.13 -6.49 18.00
N ALA A 71 11.30 -7.35 19.01
CA ALA A 71 10.95 -7.05 20.39
C ALA A 71 11.64 -5.76 20.89
N ASP A 72 12.92 -5.58 20.56
CA ASP A 72 13.68 -4.38 20.94
C ASP A 72 13.15 -3.11 20.26
N GLN A 73 12.79 -3.18 19.01
CA GLN A 73 12.13 -2.05 18.31
C GLN A 73 10.78 -1.72 18.91
N ALA A 74 9.98 -2.73 19.29
CA ALA A 74 8.69 -2.52 19.94
C ALA A 74 8.85 -1.86 21.32
N ARG A 75 9.82 -2.32 22.13
CA ARG A 75 10.17 -1.67 23.43
C ARG A 75 10.65 -0.24 23.22
N SER A 76 11.48 0.00 22.21
CA SER A 76 11.95 1.35 21.87
C SER A 76 10.81 2.28 21.49
N ILE A 77 9.87 1.84 20.65
CA ILE A 77 8.67 2.63 20.31
C ILE A 77 7.83 2.94 21.56
N ALA A 78 7.62 1.95 22.43
CA ALA A 78 6.85 2.13 23.67
C ALA A 78 7.52 3.16 24.59
N ALA A 79 8.83 3.05 24.81
CA ALA A 79 9.60 3.99 25.65
C ALA A 79 9.63 5.41 25.04
N ILE A 80 9.76 5.53 23.73
CA ILE A 80 9.72 6.81 23.02
C ILE A 80 8.33 7.45 23.15
N ALA A 81 7.27 6.66 23.01
CA ALA A 81 5.90 7.14 23.16
C ALA A 81 5.66 7.70 24.57
N GLU A 82 6.15 7.04 25.62
CA GLU A 82 6.07 7.54 27.00
C GLU A 82 6.93 8.79 27.21
N ARG A 83 8.19 8.74 26.78
CA ARG A 83 9.15 9.84 27.01
C ARG A 83 8.70 11.15 26.38
N PHE A 84 8.02 11.10 25.25
CA PHE A 84 7.60 12.29 24.49
C PHE A 84 6.10 12.54 24.52
N ASP A 85 5.40 11.97 25.50
CA ASP A 85 3.96 12.14 25.75
C ASP A 85 3.10 11.85 24.51
N ALA A 86 3.49 10.89 23.69
CA ALA A 86 2.66 10.45 22.58
C ALA A 86 1.39 9.76 23.12
N GLY A 87 0.23 10.37 22.86
CA GLY A 87 -1.03 9.92 23.45
C GLY A 87 -1.58 8.60 22.91
N ALA A 88 -1.10 8.13 21.75
CA ALA A 88 -1.53 6.86 21.15
C ALA A 88 -0.50 6.30 20.16
N ILE A 89 -0.41 4.97 20.15
CA ILE A 89 0.29 4.19 19.12
C ILE A 89 -0.79 3.59 18.22
N GLU A 90 -0.85 4.02 16.96
CA GLU A 90 -1.86 3.56 16.00
C GLU A 90 -1.23 2.64 14.95
N LEU A 91 -1.86 1.49 14.70
CA LEU A 91 -1.54 0.61 13.59
C LEU A 91 -2.33 1.07 12.36
N SER A 92 -1.66 1.17 11.22
CA SER A 92 -2.30 1.61 9.98
C SER A 92 -2.56 0.45 9.03
N ILE A 93 -3.55 0.61 8.13
CA ILE A 93 -3.88 -0.37 7.09
C ILE A 93 -2.75 -0.63 6.07
N ARG A 94 -1.64 0.09 6.17
CA ARG A 94 -0.45 -0.10 5.33
C ARG A 94 0.72 -0.69 6.11
N SER A 95 0.44 -1.43 7.17
CA SER A 95 1.44 -2.07 8.02
C SER A 95 2.47 -1.09 8.61
N ASN A 96 2.03 0.15 8.89
CA ASN A 96 2.86 1.18 9.52
C ASN A 96 2.35 1.50 10.92
N ILE A 97 3.24 2.05 11.76
CA ILE A 97 2.89 2.59 13.08
C ILE A 97 2.85 4.11 13.03
N GLN A 98 1.94 4.71 13.75
CA GLN A 98 1.89 6.15 13.99
C GLN A 98 1.97 6.44 15.49
N LEU A 99 2.93 7.28 15.87
CA LEU A 99 2.92 7.93 17.18
C LEU A 99 2.18 9.25 17.05
N ARG A 100 1.15 9.46 17.85
CA ARG A 100 0.29 10.63 17.82
C ARG A 100 0.39 11.43 19.10
N GLY A 101 0.24 12.73 18.98
CA GLY A 101 0.22 13.62 20.14
C GLY A 101 1.60 14.12 20.54
N ILE A 102 2.65 13.84 19.78
CA ILE A 102 3.99 14.34 20.08
C ILE A 102 3.97 15.87 20.11
N THR A 103 4.43 16.44 21.25
CA THR A 103 4.56 17.90 21.37
C THR A 103 5.61 18.40 20.37
N PRO A 104 5.34 19.44 19.56
CA PRO A 104 6.26 19.91 18.52
C PRO A 104 7.69 20.21 18.99
N ARG A 105 7.86 20.69 20.22
CA ARG A 105 9.19 20.92 20.81
C ARG A 105 10.04 19.65 20.95
N HIS A 106 9.40 18.50 21.07
CA HIS A 106 10.05 17.20 21.24
C HIS A 106 10.21 16.42 19.92
N TRP A 107 9.76 17.00 18.80
CA TRP A 107 9.76 16.30 17.50
C TRP A 107 11.14 15.80 17.10
N ASN A 108 12.15 16.67 17.14
CA ASN A 108 13.51 16.29 16.69
C ASN A 108 14.10 15.20 17.58
N ASP A 109 13.89 15.27 18.89
CA ASP A 109 14.42 14.29 19.85
C ASP A 109 13.70 12.93 19.66
N ALA A 110 12.38 12.95 19.44
CA ALA A 110 11.61 11.74 19.17
C ALA A 110 12.04 11.08 17.85
N VAL A 111 12.24 11.87 16.80
CA VAL A 111 12.72 11.38 15.51
C VAL A 111 14.13 10.80 15.61
N ALA A 112 15.04 11.47 16.32
CA ALA A 112 16.40 10.96 16.57
C ALA A 112 16.36 9.61 17.29
N ALA A 113 15.57 9.49 18.37
CA ALA A 113 15.43 8.24 19.11
C ALA A 113 14.84 7.10 18.25
N LEU A 114 13.89 7.41 17.35
CA LEU A 114 13.36 6.42 16.41
C LEU A 114 14.39 5.97 15.37
N HIS A 115 15.24 6.88 14.89
CA HIS A 115 16.37 6.52 14.01
C HIS A 115 17.41 5.66 14.73
N GLU A 116 17.77 5.99 15.98
CA GLU A 116 18.68 5.19 16.81
C GLU A 116 18.16 3.76 17.03
N ALA A 117 16.83 3.59 17.09
CA ALA A 117 16.17 2.28 17.15
C ALA A 117 16.09 1.55 15.79
N GLY A 118 16.68 2.10 14.72
CA GLY A 118 16.68 1.48 13.38
C GLY A 118 15.31 1.52 12.69
N LEU A 119 14.45 2.49 13.03
CA LEU A 119 13.07 2.59 12.54
C LEU A 119 12.90 3.59 11.38
N GLY A 120 13.93 4.36 11.07
CA GLY A 120 13.94 5.29 9.94
C GLY A 120 14.39 4.68 8.63
N ALA A 121 14.34 5.47 7.57
CA ALA A 121 15.05 5.19 6.33
C ALA A 121 16.50 5.66 6.47
N ASP A 122 17.43 4.96 5.83
CA ASP A 122 18.85 5.37 5.79
C ASP A 122 19.02 6.73 5.09
N ASN A 123 18.21 6.96 4.05
CA ASN A 123 18.11 8.24 3.37
C ASN A 123 16.72 8.87 3.65
N PRO A 124 16.65 10.08 4.24
CA PRO A 124 15.38 10.75 4.49
C PRO A 124 14.49 10.93 3.26
N GLY A 125 15.07 11.06 2.05
CA GLY A 125 14.36 11.13 0.78
C GLY A 125 13.59 9.84 0.46
N ALA A 126 14.07 8.70 0.93
CA ALA A 126 13.43 7.41 0.74
C ALA A 126 12.28 7.13 1.72
N ASP A 127 12.12 7.92 2.79
CA ASP A 127 11.11 7.64 3.82
C ASP A 127 9.70 7.57 3.23
N ASP A 128 9.39 8.43 2.26
CA ASP A 128 8.04 8.52 1.67
C ASP A 128 7.64 7.29 0.84
N ILE A 129 8.60 6.61 0.22
CA ILE A 129 8.33 5.57 -0.77
C ILE A 129 8.36 4.14 -0.23
N ARG A 130 8.65 3.95 1.05
CA ARG A 130 8.73 2.65 1.73
C ARG A 130 7.36 2.01 1.98
N ASN A 131 6.45 2.03 0.99
CA ASN A 131 5.10 1.47 1.11
C ASN A 131 4.99 0.15 0.34
N VAL A 132 5.79 -0.83 0.72
CA VAL A 132 5.68 -2.22 0.26
C VAL A 132 4.92 -3.02 1.32
N MET A 133 3.75 -3.51 0.94
CA MET A 133 2.85 -4.25 1.82
C MET A 133 2.92 -5.74 1.50
N VAL A 134 3.07 -6.55 2.52
CA VAL A 134 2.93 -8.00 2.47
C VAL A 134 1.94 -8.44 3.55
N SER A 135 1.53 -9.70 3.50
CA SER A 135 0.80 -10.31 4.60
C SER A 135 1.65 -10.30 5.88
N PRO A 136 1.06 -10.05 7.07
CA PRO A 136 1.78 -10.21 8.33
C PRO A 136 2.29 -11.65 8.55
N THR A 137 1.71 -12.63 7.88
CA THR A 137 2.12 -14.04 7.96
C THR A 137 2.97 -14.49 6.76
N ALA A 138 3.44 -13.57 5.89
CA ALA A 138 4.35 -13.92 4.79
C ALA A 138 5.59 -14.65 5.31
N GLY A 139 5.95 -15.74 4.66
CA GLY A 139 7.08 -16.61 5.04
C GLY A 139 6.80 -17.59 6.17
N ILE A 140 5.70 -17.44 6.90
CA ILE A 140 5.35 -18.35 8.03
C ILE A 140 3.99 -19.03 7.86
N ASP A 141 3.14 -18.57 6.95
CA ASP A 141 1.80 -19.11 6.74
C ASP A 141 1.87 -20.52 6.08
N ARG A 142 1.24 -21.50 6.70
CA ARG A 142 1.16 -22.86 6.14
C ARG A 142 0.36 -22.94 4.84
N GLY A 143 -0.54 -22.00 4.61
CA GLY A 143 -1.40 -21.94 3.44
C GLY A 143 -0.84 -21.06 2.31
N GLN A 144 0.34 -20.44 2.50
CA GLN A 144 0.94 -19.62 1.43
C GLN A 144 1.35 -20.50 0.24
N ILE A 145 1.22 -19.95 -0.95
CA ILE A 145 1.67 -20.57 -2.20
C ILE A 145 3.18 -20.51 -2.32
N CYS A 146 3.76 -19.34 -2.01
CA CYS A 146 5.20 -19.13 -1.95
C CYS A 146 5.57 -18.06 -0.90
N ASP A 147 6.82 -18.11 -0.44
CA ASP A 147 7.36 -17.05 0.43
C ASP A 147 7.80 -15.85 -0.41
N VAL A 148 7.16 -14.71 -0.18
CA VAL A 148 7.43 -13.45 -0.88
C VAL A 148 8.32 -12.49 -0.11
N THR A 149 8.85 -12.88 1.04
CA THR A 149 9.62 -11.99 1.93
C THR A 149 10.91 -11.49 1.29
N GLU A 150 11.61 -12.34 0.55
CA GLU A 150 12.84 -11.97 -0.17
C GLU A 150 12.53 -11.00 -1.32
N LEU A 151 11.53 -11.30 -2.15
CA LEU A 151 11.09 -10.41 -3.22
C LEU A 151 10.68 -9.04 -2.67
N ALA A 152 9.85 -9.01 -1.64
CA ALA A 152 9.37 -7.76 -1.04
C ALA A 152 10.51 -6.96 -0.39
N SER A 153 11.49 -7.62 0.23
CA SER A 153 12.71 -6.99 0.73
C SER A 153 13.52 -6.37 -0.40
N SER A 154 13.74 -7.12 -1.48
CA SER A 154 14.49 -6.64 -2.65
C SER A 154 13.80 -5.44 -3.32
N VAL A 155 12.46 -5.46 -3.42
CA VAL A 155 11.69 -4.31 -3.91
C VAL A 155 11.86 -3.09 -3.01
N LEU A 156 11.84 -3.28 -1.69
CA LEU A 156 12.04 -2.19 -0.74
C LEU A 156 13.46 -1.60 -0.84
N ASP A 157 14.47 -2.45 -0.98
CA ASP A 157 15.86 -2.04 -1.13
C ASP A 157 16.09 -1.32 -2.47
N MET A 158 15.53 -1.81 -3.58
CA MET A 158 15.52 -1.15 -4.89
C MET A 158 14.91 0.25 -4.80
N LEU A 159 13.75 0.40 -4.15
CA LEU A 159 13.11 1.69 -3.97
C LEU A 159 14.01 2.67 -3.20
N GLN A 160 14.68 2.23 -2.15
CA GLN A 160 15.54 3.08 -1.33
C GLN A 160 16.87 3.42 -2.01
N ALA A 161 17.41 2.53 -2.82
CA ALA A 161 18.69 2.71 -3.51
C ALA A 161 18.61 3.64 -4.73
N ASN A 162 17.41 3.80 -5.34
CA ASN A 162 17.26 4.58 -6.56
C ASN A 162 16.53 5.90 -6.29
N GLU A 163 17.28 7.00 -6.29
CA GLU A 163 16.75 8.35 -6.04
C GLU A 163 15.65 8.78 -7.04
N ALA A 164 15.61 8.22 -8.25
CA ALA A 164 14.54 8.50 -9.21
C ALA A 164 13.16 8.14 -8.64
N PHE A 165 13.08 7.14 -7.77
CA PHE A 165 11.82 6.73 -7.14
C PHE A 165 11.37 7.66 -6.01
N TYR A 166 12.23 8.56 -5.50
CA TYR A 166 11.82 9.55 -4.50
C TYR A 166 10.80 10.56 -5.04
N ALA A 167 10.63 10.62 -6.36
CA ALA A 167 9.55 11.36 -7.01
C ALA A 167 8.16 10.73 -6.83
N LEU A 168 8.07 9.46 -6.43
CA LEU A 168 6.80 8.80 -6.14
C LEU A 168 6.08 9.48 -4.97
N SER A 169 4.76 9.49 -5.03
CA SER A 169 3.93 10.04 -3.95
C SER A 169 4.06 9.21 -2.66
N PRO A 170 4.03 9.83 -1.47
CA PRO A 170 3.93 9.10 -0.19
C PRO A 170 2.71 8.18 -0.07
N LYS A 171 1.77 8.29 -0.99
CA LYS A 171 0.58 7.43 -1.06
C LYS A 171 0.71 6.30 -2.06
N PHE A 172 1.74 6.33 -2.91
CA PHE A 172 2.02 5.24 -3.84
C PHE A 172 2.33 3.98 -3.06
N SER A 173 1.71 2.87 -3.42
CA SER A 173 1.80 1.63 -2.64
C SER A 173 1.92 0.41 -3.55
N LEU A 174 2.81 -0.50 -3.14
CA LEU A 174 2.98 -1.81 -3.73
C LEU A 174 2.46 -2.86 -2.75
N GLN A 175 1.82 -3.90 -3.28
CA GLN A 175 1.39 -5.05 -2.52
C GLN A 175 1.94 -6.31 -3.16
N ILE A 176 2.53 -7.19 -2.35
CA ILE A 176 3.05 -8.48 -2.79
C ILE A 176 2.42 -9.55 -1.89
N ASP A 177 1.69 -10.47 -2.50
CA ASP A 177 0.90 -11.50 -1.85
C ASP A 177 1.41 -12.88 -2.27
N GLY A 178 1.83 -13.66 -1.30
CA GLY A 178 2.31 -15.03 -1.48
C GLY A 178 1.22 -16.09 -1.41
N GLY A 179 -0.04 -15.68 -1.35
CA GLY A 179 -1.16 -16.61 -1.22
C GLY A 179 -1.55 -16.91 0.22
N GLU A 180 -1.11 -16.11 1.19
CA GLU A 180 -1.32 -16.32 2.62
C GLU A 180 -2.81 -16.28 3.01
N ASN A 181 -3.15 -17.00 4.10
CA ASN A 181 -4.49 -16.97 4.67
C ASN A 181 -4.84 -15.63 5.35
N CYS A 182 -3.82 -14.87 5.74
CA CYS A 182 -3.97 -13.53 6.33
C CYS A 182 -3.55 -12.45 5.32
N ALA A 183 -4.20 -12.38 4.15
CA ALA A 183 -3.86 -11.38 3.13
C ALA A 183 -4.94 -10.30 3.03
N MET A 184 -4.53 -9.02 2.94
CA MET A 184 -5.43 -7.91 2.68
C MET A 184 -5.63 -7.73 1.18
N ILE A 185 -6.46 -8.57 0.58
CA ILE A 185 -6.64 -8.64 -0.88
C ILE A 185 -7.66 -7.65 -1.45
N SER A 186 -8.47 -6.99 -0.61
CA SER A 186 -9.51 -6.06 -1.05
C SER A 186 -9.10 -4.58 -0.99
N HIS A 187 -7.90 -4.27 -0.49
CA HIS A 187 -7.42 -2.89 -0.42
C HIS A 187 -6.74 -2.49 -1.73
N PRO A 188 -7.24 -1.48 -2.46
CA PRO A 188 -6.65 -1.08 -3.73
C PRO A 188 -5.30 -0.41 -3.54
N GLY A 189 -4.27 -0.96 -4.20
CA GLY A 189 -2.92 -0.41 -4.33
C GLY A 189 -2.68 0.26 -5.68
N ASP A 190 -1.47 0.77 -5.89
CA ASP A 190 -1.06 1.24 -7.22
C ASP A 190 -0.57 0.08 -8.08
N ILE A 191 0.20 -0.82 -7.49
CA ILE A 191 0.69 -2.05 -8.11
C ILE A 191 0.48 -3.19 -7.11
N TRP A 192 -0.02 -4.31 -7.59
CA TRP A 192 -0.03 -5.53 -6.81
C TRP A 192 0.47 -6.72 -7.63
N LEU A 193 1.18 -7.62 -6.96
CA LEU A 193 1.53 -8.95 -7.43
C LEU A 193 0.94 -9.98 -6.47
N SER A 194 0.38 -11.06 -6.99
CA SER A 194 -0.16 -12.16 -6.18
C SER A 194 0.23 -13.49 -6.81
N ALA A 195 0.75 -14.40 -6.01
CA ALA A 195 1.18 -15.71 -6.45
C ALA A 195 0.01 -16.52 -7.05
N ILE A 196 0.19 -17.01 -8.27
CA ILE A 196 -0.69 -17.99 -8.91
C ILE A 196 -0.25 -19.39 -8.43
N ASP A 197 1.05 -19.61 -8.49
CA ASP A 197 1.77 -20.80 -8.08
C ASP A 197 3.17 -20.40 -7.56
N GLY A 198 4.08 -21.36 -7.37
CA GLY A 198 5.44 -21.10 -6.90
C GLY A 198 6.34 -20.38 -7.90
N GLU A 199 5.95 -20.29 -9.16
CA GLU A 199 6.79 -19.78 -10.26
C GLU A 199 6.21 -18.57 -10.99
N THR A 200 4.94 -18.20 -10.71
CA THR A 200 4.20 -17.19 -11.47
C THR A 200 3.41 -16.25 -10.57
N PHE A 201 3.50 -14.95 -10.83
CA PHE A 201 2.69 -13.93 -10.19
C PHE A 201 1.69 -13.29 -11.17
N ALA A 202 0.42 -13.30 -10.81
CA ALA A 202 -0.55 -12.38 -11.41
C ALA A 202 -0.28 -10.96 -10.94
N PHE A 203 -0.62 -9.96 -11.76
CA PHE A 203 -0.47 -8.57 -11.39
C PHE A 203 -1.68 -7.72 -11.78
N GLY A 204 -1.83 -6.61 -11.10
CA GLY A 204 -2.78 -5.57 -11.46
C GLY A 204 -2.32 -4.18 -11.03
N LEU A 205 -2.99 -3.19 -11.59
CA LEU A 205 -2.66 -1.78 -11.44
C LEU A 205 -3.89 -0.99 -11.01
N ALA A 206 -3.71 -0.03 -10.09
CA ALA A 206 -4.79 0.81 -9.53
C ALA A 206 -6.02 0.01 -9.06
N SER A 207 -5.80 -1.19 -8.60
CA SER A 207 -6.83 -2.17 -8.22
C SER A 207 -6.37 -2.99 -7.02
N SER A 208 -7.05 -4.07 -6.72
CA SER A 208 -6.77 -4.98 -5.62
C SER A 208 -6.76 -6.43 -6.11
N PRO A 209 -6.04 -7.36 -5.46
CA PRO A 209 -5.89 -8.74 -5.90
C PRO A 209 -7.20 -9.54 -6.04
N ASP A 210 -8.30 -9.11 -5.40
CA ASP A 210 -9.64 -9.68 -5.56
C ASP A 210 -10.33 -9.27 -6.88
N ARG A 211 -9.68 -8.42 -7.68
CA ARG A 211 -10.09 -8.02 -9.02
C ARG A 211 -9.36 -8.83 -10.07
N GLU A 212 -9.89 -8.83 -11.29
CA GLU A 212 -9.27 -9.52 -12.41
C GLU A 212 -7.87 -8.98 -12.69
N ALA A 213 -6.90 -9.88 -12.84
CA ALA A 213 -5.53 -9.55 -13.17
C ALA A 213 -5.40 -8.99 -14.59
N LEU A 214 -4.42 -8.11 -14.78
CA LEU A 214 -4.08 -7.57 -16.12
C LEU A 214 -3.14 -8.50 -16.90
N GLY A 215 -2.49 -9.43 -16.21
CA GLY A 215 -1.57 -10.39 -16.77
C GLY A 215 -0.80 -11.10 -15.67
N ALA A 216 0.20 -11.87 -16.05
CA ALA A 216 1.10 -12.56 -15.15
C ALA A 216 2.56 -12.45 -15.61
N VAL A 217 3.49 -12.69 -14.70
CA VAL A 217 4.93 -12.66 -14.92
C VAL A 217 5.59 -13.78 -14.13
N ASP A 218 6.66 -14.36 -14.67
CA ASP A 218 7.44 -15.38 -13.98
C ASP A 218 8.10 -14.78 -12.72
N ALA A 219 8.21 -15.56 -11.66
CA ALA A 219 8.74 -15.13 -10.37
C ALA A 219 10.16 -14.54 -10.47
N GLN A 220 11.02 -15.14 -11.31
CA GLN A 220 12.37 -14.64 -11.58
C GLN A 220 12.40 -13.23 -12.19
N HIS A 221 11.32 -12.81 -12.83
CA HIS A 221 11.16 -11.51 -13.46
C HIS A 221 10.37 -10.50 -12.63
N ALA A 222 9.84 -10.90 -11.46
CA ALA A 222 8.95 -10.06 -10.65
C ALA A 222 9.63 -8.74 -10.21
N LEU A 223 10.88 -8.78 -9.75
CA LEU A 223 11.62 -7.57 -9.35
C LEU A 223 11.88 -6.62 -10.53
N PRO A 224 12.52 -7.04 -11.64
CA PRO A 224 12.73 -6.15 -12.80
C PRO A 224 11.42 -5.71 -13.47
N PHE A 225 10.35 -6.48 -13.35
CA PHE A 225 9.02 -6.08 -13.81
C PHE A 225 8.45 -4.91 -12.99
N ILE A 226 8.54 -4.97 -11.66
CA ILE A 226 8.14 -3.86 -10.78
C ILE A 226 8.96 -2.61 -11.08
N GLU A 227 10.27 -2.76 -11.20
CA GLU A 227 11.18 -1.65 -11.51
C GLU A 227 10.81 -0.96 -12.85
N ALA A 228 10.59 -1.74 -13.90
CA ALA A 228 10.17 -1.24 -15.20
C ALA A 228 8.82 -0.51 -15.14
N MET A 229 7.85 -1.04 -14.38
CA MET A 229 6.56 -0.38 -14.15
C MET A 229 6.71 0.98 -13.47
N LEU A 230 7.56 1.06 -12.45
CA LEU A 230 7.81 2.31 -11.71
C LEU A 230 8.49 3.36 -12.60
N HIS A 231 9.51 2.98 -13.35
CA HIS A 231 10.16 3.87 -14.30
C HIS A 231 9.19 4.35 -15.39
N ARG A 232 8.38 3.43 -15.94
CA ARG A 232 7.38 3.79 -16.92
C ARG A 232 6.34 4.75 -16.35
N PHE A 233 5.84 4.49 -15.13
CA PHE A 233 4.90 5.39 -14.44
C PHE A 233 5.48 6.80 -14.30
N LEU A 234 6.72 6.93 -13.84
CA LEU A 234 7.38 8.23 -13.65
C LEU A 234 7.59 8.98 -14.98
N ARG A 235 7.84 8.27 -16.09
CA ARG A 235 7.95 8.90 -17.43
C ARG A 235 6.65 9.52 -17.95
N HIS A 236 5.49 9.10 -17.45
CA HIS A 236 4.20 9.71 -17.82
C HIS A 236 3.96 11.06 -17.14
N GLY A 237 4.83 11.50 -16.24
CA GLY A 237 4.76 12.81 -15.58
C GLY A 237 4.30 12.77 -14.14
N SER A 238 3.87 13.93 -13.62
CA SER A 238 3.63 14.13 -12.17
C SER A 238 2.28 13.60 -11.69
N PHE A 239 2.00 12.32 -11.90
CA PHE A 239 0.82 11.68 -11.31
C PHE A 239 1.12 11.18 -9.90
N ALA A 240 0.25 11.50 -8.94
CA ALA A 240 0.41 11.05 -7.56
C ALA A 240 0.12 9.55 -7.35
N ARG A 241 -0.73 8.97 -8.19
CA ARG A 241 -1.20 7.58 -8.10
C ARG A 241 -1.44 6.98 -9.48
N MET A 242 -1.30 5.68 -9.61
CA MET A 242 -1.58 4.94 -10.85
C MET A 242 -3.02 5.21 -11.36
N LYS A 243 -4.00 5.27 -10.45
CA LYS A 243 -5.40 5.58 -10.81
C LYS A 243 -5.56 6.91 -11.52
N HIS A 244 -4.78 7.93 -11.16
CA HIS A 244 -4.84 9.24 -11.83
C HIS A 244 -4.21 9.21 -13.23
N LEU A 245 -3.18 8.37 -13.42
CA LEU A 245 -2.65 8.13 -14.76
C LEU A 245 -3.71 7.46 -15.64
N PHE A 246 -4.49 6.52 -15.09
CA PHE A 246 -5.51 5.80 -15.84
C PHE A 246 -6.81 6.59 -16.10
N GLU A 247 -6.93 7.78 -15.52
CA GLU A 247 -7.91 8.79 -15.97
C GLU A 247 -7.49 9.41 -17.32
N ALA A 248 -6.20 9.37 -17.67
CA ALA A 248 -5.64 9.94 -18.90
C ALA A 248 -5.35 8.92 -19.99
N ILE A 249 -4.94 7.69 -19.64
CA ILE A 249 -4.65 6.60 -20.59
C ILE A 249 -5.27 5.29 -20.08
N PRO A 250 -5.69 4.38 -20.97
CA PRO A 250 -6.14 3.05 -20.56
C PRO A 250 -5.03 2.22 -19.92
N ALA A 251 -5.35 1.42 -18.90
CA ALA A 251 -4.39 0.49 -18.30
C ALA A 251 -3.81 -0.51 -19.32
N SER A 252 -4.61 -0.94 -20.30
CA SER A 252 -4.18 -1.80 -21.39
C SER A 252 -3.10 -1.15 -22.26
N GLU A 253 -3.19 0.16 -22.51
CA GLU A 253 -2.16 0.90 -23.25
C GLU A 253 -0.86 0.98 -22.45
N PHE A 254 -0.96 1.23 -21.13
CA PHE A 254 0.20 1.23 -20.25
C PHE A 254 0.90 -0.14 -20.26
N VAL A 255 0.16 -1.24 -20.12
CA VAL A 255 0.70 -2.60 -20.11
C VAL A 255 1.27 -2.97 -21.49
N ALA A 256 0.59 -2.65 -22.59
CA ALA A 256 1.10 -2.89 -23.93
C ALA A 256 2.40 -2.13 -24.22
N GLY A 257 2.52 -0.89 -23.68
CA GLY A 257 3.76 -0.13 -23.76
C GLY A 257 4.88 -0.76 -22.93
N LEU A 258 4.56 -1.19 -21.71
CA LEU A 258 5.50 -1.89 -20.82
C LEU A 258 6.02 -3.18 -21.48
N SER A 259 5.13 -4.00 -22.05
CA SER A 259 5.49 -5.26 -22.71
C SER A 259 6.49 -5.08 -23.86
N ARG A 260 6.49 -3.92 -24.53
CA ARG A 260 7.49 -3.61 -25.60
C ARG A 260 8.85 -3.21 -25.05
N GLU A 261 8.92 -2.79 -23.79
CA GLU A 261 10.17 -2.35 -23.13
C GLU A 261 10.87 -3.51 -22.41
N LEU A 262 10.13 -4.57 -22.08
CA LEU A 262 10.65 -5.72 -21.34
C LEU A 262 11.39 -6.68 -22.26
N SER A 263 12.44 -7.32 -21.73
CA SER A 263 13.17 -8.42 -22.39
C SER A 263 12.57 -9.81 -22.13
N PHE A 264 11.46 -9.87 -21.40
CA PHE A 264 10.73 -11.09 -21.03
C PHE A 264 9.22 -10.90 -21.25
N PRO A 265 8.46 -11.98 -21.41
CA PRO A 265 7.05 -11.89 -21.74
C PRO A 265 6.18 -11.51 -20.54
N ILE A 266 5.06 -10.85 -20.81
CA ILE A 266 3.89 -10.80 -19.95
C ILE A 266 2.93 -11.88 -20.42
N HIS A 267 2.55 -12.79 -19.53
CA HIS A 267 1.63 -13.88 -19.81
C HIS A 267 0.17 -13.44 -19.61
N PRO A 268 -0.78 -14.01 -20.37
CA PRO A 268 -2.20 -13.80 -20.09
C PRO A 268 -2.60 -14.40 -18.74
N ALA A 269 -3.46 -13.68 -18.01
CA ALA A 269 -4.06 -14.17 -16.76
C ALA A 269 -5.59 -13.93 -16.78
N THR A 270 -6.23 -14.16 -17.91
CA THR A 270 -7.65 -13.88 -18.13
C THR A 270 -8.53 -14.58 -17.10
N GLY A 271 -9.40 -13.81 -16.46
CA GLY A 271 -10.32 -14.30 -15.43
C GLY A 271 -9.67 -14.65 -14.09
N TRP A 272 -8.34 -14.55 -13.97
CA TRP A 272 -7.68 -14.83 -12.71
C TRP A 272 -7.90 -13.69 -11.71
N LYS A 273 -8.23 -14.07 -10.50
CA LYS A 273 -8.30 -13.19 -9.32
C LYS A 273 -7.94 -13.97 -8.07
N ARG A 274 -7.34 -13.30 -7.12
CA ARG A 274 -7.01 -13.89 -5.83
C ARG A 274 -8.29 -14.34 -5.12
N LYS A 275 -8.34 -15.60 -4.72
CA LYS A 275 -9.44 -16.13 -3.91
C LYS A 275 -9.38 -15.52 -2.51
N ALA A 276 -10.52 -15.08 -2.00
CA ALA A 276 -10.61 -14.55 -0.65
C ALA A 276 -10.19 -15.60 0.39
N PRO A 277 -9.33 -15.23 1.35
CA PRO A 277 -9.03 -16.10 2.48
C PRO A 277 -10.26 -16.21 3.38
N MET A 278 -10.25 -17.22 4.27
CA MET A 278 -11.30 -17.33 5.27
C MET A 278 -11.22 -16.15 6.26
N PRO A 279 -12.34 -15.44 6.49
CA PRO A 279 -12.34 -14.32 7.44
C PRO A 279 -11.86 -14.75 8.82
N PHE A 280 -11.03 -13.91 9.44
CA PHE A 280 -10.53 -14.08 10.82
C PHE A 280 -9.71 -15.36 11.08
N SER A 281 -9.35 -16.15 10.07
CA SER A 281 -8.58 -17.38 10.22
C SER A 281 -7.20 -17.16 10.84
N HIS A 282 -6.66 -15.93 10.74
CA HIS A 282 -5.38 -15.54 11.32
C HIS A 282 -5.43 -15.19 12.82
N LEU A 283 -6.63 -15.12 13.42
CA LEU A 283 -6.77 -14.77 14.84
C LEU A 283 -6.58 -16.01 15.74
N GLY A 284 -6.06 -15.76 16.94
CA GLY A 284 -5.78 -16.81 17.91
C GLY A 284 -4.46 -17.54 17.65
N ASN A 285 -4.36 -18.75 18.15
CA ASN A 285 -3.15 -19.58 18.04
C ASN A 285 -3.12 -20.33 16.71
N ASN A 286 -2.12 -20.05 15.90
CA ASN A 286 -1.97 -20.61 14.56
C ASN A 286 -0.60 -21.26 14.38
N GLN A 287 -0.56 -22.44 13.75
CA GLN A 287 0.69 -23.12 13.46
C GLN A 287 1.37 -22.55 12.22
N GLN A 288 2.67 -22.33 12.31
CA GLN A 288 3.52 -21.87 11.20
C GLN A 288 3.95 -23.04 10.30
N SER A 289 4.56 -22.69 9.16
CA SER A 289 5.07 -23.65 8.19
C SER A 289 6.19 -24.55 8.75
N ASP A 290 6.98 -24.04 9.70
CA ASP A 290 8.07 -24.75 10.39
C ASP A 290 7.61 -25.60 11.59
N GLY A 291 6.31 -25.60 11.89
CA GLY A 291 5.71 -26.32 13.03
C GLY A 291 5.65 -25.51 14.33
N SER A 292 6.29 -24.36 14.42
CA SER A 292 6.12 -23.41 15.52
C SER A 292 4.75 -22.72 15.48
N PHE A 293 4.48 -21.79 16.38
CA PHE A 293 3.18 -21.12 16.47
C PHE A 293 3.33 -19.61 16.50
N TYR A 294 2.32 -18.90 15.96
CA TYR A 294 2.11 -17.48 16.17
C TYR A 294 0.72 -17.23 16.78
N VAL A 295 0.57 -16.13 17.48
CA VAL A 295 -0.72 -15.67 17.98
C VAL A 295 -1.16 -14.44 17.19
N GLY A 296 -2.29 -14.58 16.51
CA GLY A 296 -2.93 -13.47 15.80
C GLY A 296 -3.86 -12.69 16.74
N ALA A 297 -3.69 -11.38 16.82
CA ALA A 297 -4.52 -10.50 17.62
C ALA A 297 -4.81 -9.19 16.86
N VAL A 298 -5.96 -8.59 17.15
CA VAL A 298 -6.35 -7.28 16.62
C VAL A 298 -6.57 -6.32 17.79
N PRO A 299 -5.77 -5.27 17.90
CA PRO A 299 -6.00 -4.27 18.94
C PRO A 299 -7.27 -3.47 18.66
N LEU A 300 -7.96 -3.08 19.71
CA LEU A 300 -9.20 -2.32 19.62
C LEU A 300 -8.98 -1.01 18.84
N LEU A 301 -9.74 -0.82 17.77
CA LEU A 301 -9.63 0.33 16.85
C LEU A 301 -8.23 0.54 16.28
N GLY A 302 -7.39 -0.51 16.22
CA GLY A 302 -6.01 -0.40 15.74
C GLY A 302 -5.09 0.41 16.68
N ARG A 303 -5.41 0.53 17.97
CA ARG A 303 -4.66 1.33 18.94
C ARG A 303 -4.06 0.48 20.05
N LEU A 304 -2.85 0.84 20.42
CA LEU A 304 -2.12 0.29 21.56
C LEU A 304 -1.68 1.42 22.48
N THR A 305 -1.61 1.11 23.77
CA THR A 305 -0.86 1.92 24.73
C THR A 305 0.61 1.50 24.71
N SER A 306 1.50 2.34 25.24
CA SER A 306 2.92 2.00 25.41
C SER A 306 3.10 0.72 26.23
N ALA A 307 2.36 0.58 27.32
CA ALA A 307 2.40 -0.64 28.16
C ALA A 307 1.94 -1.89 27.41
N GLN A 308 0.90 -1.79 26.55
CA GLN A 308 0.46 -2.92 25.74
C GLN A 308 1.51 -3.32 24.69
N LEU A 309 2.15 -2.34 24.02
CA LEU A 309 3.19 -2.64 23.05
C LEU A 309 4.43 -3.24 23.71
N ALA A 310 4.85 -2.71 24.87
CA ALA A 310 5.94 -3.29 25.65
C ALA A 310 5.62 -4.72 26.11
N GLY A 311 4.41 -4.95 26.65
CA GLY A 311 3.98 -6.29 27.07
C GLY A 311 3.92 -7.31 25.93
N LEU A 312 3.57 -6.89 24.69
CA LEU A 312 3.66 -7.74 23.52
C LEU A 312 5.10 -8.08 23.13
N ALA A 313 6.05 -7.17 23.41
CA ALA A 313 7.47 -7.42 23.15
C ALA A 313 8.15 -8.34 24.16
N ASP A 314 7.50 -8.63 25.27
CA ASP A 314 7.98 -9.52 26.34
C ASP A 314 7.45 -10.95 26.22
N LEU A 315 6.55 -11.21 25.23
CA LEU A 315 6.05 -12.54 24.90
C LEU A 315 7.02 -13.30 24.00
#